data_c1e154b2b20bbff004cb593f05dea596
#
_entry.id   c1e154b2b20bbff004cb593f05dea596
#
_cell.length_a   1.000
_cell.length_b   1.000
_cell.length_c   1.000
_cell.angle_alpha   90.00
_cell.angle_beta   90.00
_cell.angle_gamma   90.00
#
_symmetry.space_group_name_H-M   'P 1'
#
loop_
_entity.id
_entity.type
_entity.pdbx_description
1 polymer ?
#
loop_
_entity_poly.entity_id
_entity_poly.type
_entity_poly.pdbx_seq_one_letter_code
_entity_poly.pdbx_strand_id
1 'polypeptide(L)'
;MTFMYRKQVEEDKRASTTILAKTFNVNPATATETLQKLAEKELVTYTRYYGAKLTEKGVIEAQKLLRKHRILEFLFVKFLRYDIKKACEEASKIDHYCSEDLINSICRTYGHPDTCPCSKEIFQDSTCMGR
;
A
#
# COMPACT_ATOMS: atom_id res chain seq x y z
N MET A 1 -1.89 1.80 6.37
CA MET A 1 -3.05 1.56 5.46
C MET A 1 -2.84 0.40 4.49
N THR A 2 -1.68 0.27 3.85
CA THR A 2 -1.45 -0.81 2.89
C THR A 2 -1.58 -2.20 3.50
N PHE A 3 -1.08 -2.39 4.73
CA PHE A 3 -1.27 -3.65 5.45
C PHE A 3 -2.76 -3.94 5.68
N MET A 4 -3.53 -2.94 6.09
CA MET A 4 -4.97 -3.08 6.30
C MET A 4 -5.69 -3.43 5.00
N TYR A 5 -5.29 -2.81 3.88
CA TYR A 5 -5.86 -3.12 2.58
C TYR A 5 -5.63 -4.60 2.21
N ARG A 6 -4.40 -5.07 2.38
CA ARG A 6 -4.08 -6.47 2.10
C ARG A 6 -4.89 -7.43 2.97
N LYS A 7 -5.04 -7.12 4.25
CA LYS A 7 -5.84 -7.95 5.16
C LYS A 7 -7.32 -7.93 4.81
N GLN A 8 -7.88 -6.75 4.57
CA GLN A 8 -9.31 -6.59 4.36
C GLN A 8 -9.77 -7.04 2.97
N VAL A 9 -9.07 -6.65 1.92
CA VAL A 9 -9.49 -6.83 0.53
C VAL A 9 -8.87 -8.09 -0.08
N GLU A 10 -7.57 -8.28 0.07
CA GLU A 10 -6.87 -9.40 -0.55
C GLU A 10 -6.98 -10.70 0.26
N GLU A 11 -7.10 -10.63 1.59
CA GLU A 11 -7.18 -11.80 2.48
C GLU A 11 -8.54 -11.96 3.15
N ASP A 12 -9.45 -11.00 3.00
CA ASP A 12 -10.77 -10.97 3.64
C ASP A 12 -10.71 -11.13 5.17
N LYS A 13 -9.78 -10.41 5.80
CA LYS A 13 -9.57 -10.44 7.25
C LYS A 13 -9.59 -9.01 7.82
N ARG A 14 -10.04 -8.89 9.09
CA ARG A 14 -9.97 -7.61 9.80
C ARG A 14 -8.60 -7.42 10.45
N ALA A 15 -8.16 -6.16 10.51
CA ALA A 15 -6.94 -5.79 11.22
C ALA A 15 -7.28 -5.41 12.66
N SER A 16 -6.93 -6.25 13.63
CA SER A 16 -7.06 -5.92 15.04
C SER A 16 -5.86 -5.08 15.51
N THR A 17 -6.06 -4.35 16.61
CA THR A 17 -4.97 -3.60 17.25
C THR A 17 -3.81 -4.53 17.62
N THR A 18 -4.10 -5.73 18.12
CA THR A 18 -3.09 -6.72 18.49
C THR A 18 -2.27 -7.17 17.29
N ILE A 19 -2.92 -7.49 16.18
CA ILE A 19 -2.24 -7.90 14.94
C ILE A 19 -1.35 -6.77 14.42
N LEU A 20 -1.86 -5.55 14.39
CA LEU A 20 -1.10 -4.38 13.93
C LEU A 20 0.11 -4.11 14.82
N ALA A 21 -0.06 -4.18 16.13
CA ALA A 21 1.03 -3.98 17.08
C ALA A 21 2.15 -5.01 16.88
N LYS A 22 1.81 -6.28 16.70
CA LYS A 22 2.79 -7.34 16.44
C LYS A 22 3.48 -7.16 15.09
N THR A 23 2.73 -6.88 14.04
CA THR A 23 3.26 -6.76 12.69
C THR A 23 4.27 -5.62 12.57
N PHE A 24 3.98 -4.47 13.19
CA PHE A 24 4.85 -3.29 13.12
C PHE A 24 5.80 -3.17 14.31
N ASN A 25 5.82 -4.16 15.20
CA ASN A 25 6.67 -4.18 16.38
C ASN A 25 6.55 -2.91 17.23
N VAL A 26 5.32 -2.51 17.49
CA VAL A 26 4.98 -1.37 18.35
C VAL A 26 4.05 -1.84 19.46
N ASN A 27 3.92 -1.04 20.55
CA ASN A 27 3.00 -1.42 21.62
C ASN A 27 1.54 -1.18 21.19
N PRO A 28 0.56 -1.86 21.85
CA PRO A 28 -0.85 -1.71 21.50
C PRO A 28 -1.38 -0.26 21.59
N ALA A 29 -0.86 0.52 22.52
CA ALA A 29 -1.27 1.92 22.66
C ALA A 29 -0.87 2.74 21.44
N THR A 30 0.33 2.53 20.90
CA THR A 30 0.81 3.20 19.69
C THR A 30 -0.06 2.80 18.47
N ALA A 31 -0.40 1.53 18.34
CA ALA A 31 -1.27 1.05 17.28
C ALA A 31 -2.66 1.70 17.36
N THR A 32 -3.24 1.76 18.56
CA THR A 32 -4.53 2.40 18.80
C THR A 32 -4.49 3.89 18.44
N GLU A 33 -3.45 4.61 18.86
CA GLU A 33 -3.29 6.02 18.55
C GLU A 33 -3.19 6.26 17.04
N THR A 34 -2.45 5.42 16.33
CA THR A 34 -2.33 5.51 14.87
C THR A 34 -3.69 5.29 14.20
N LEU A 35 -4.45 4.29 14.65
CA LEU A 35 -5.79 4.03 14.12
C LEU A 35 -6.75 5.19 14.39
N GLN A 36 -6.66 5.81 15.57
CA GLN A 36 -7.47 6.99 15.89
C GLN A 36 -7.15 8.16 14.95
N LYS A 37 -5.87 8.40 14.65
CA LYS A 37 -5.46 9.44 13.70
C LYS A 37 -5.99 9.17 12.30
N LEU A 38 -5.95 7.92 11.85
CA LEU A 38 -6.54 7.52 10.57
C LEU A 38 -8.06 7.68 10.56
N ALA A 39 -8.71 7.40 11.66
CA ALA A 39 -10.17 7.58 11.80
C ALA A 39 -10.56 9.06 11.75
N GLU A 40 -9.76 9.95 12.33
CA GLU A 40 -9.98 11.40 12.25
C GLU A 40 -9.90 11.90 10.80
N LYS A 41 -9.08 11.26 9.97
CA LYS A 41 -8.97 11.56 8.54
C LYS A 41 -10.02 10.83 7.69
N GLU A 42 -10.93 10.11 8.33
CA GLU A 42 -12.00 9.33 7.67
C GLU A 42 -11.45 8.21 6.77
N LEU A 43 -10.24 7.73 7.03
CA LEU A 43 -9.62 6.66 6.26
C LEU A 43 -9.93 5.27 6.81
N VAL A 44 -10.25 5.18 8.10
CA VAL A 44 -10.63 3.93 8.75
C VAL A 44 -11.85 4.14 9.64
N THR A 45 -12.61 3.05 9.85
CA THR A 45 -13.59 2.95 10.92
C THR A 45 -13.00 2.06 11.99
N TYR A 46 -12.86 2.57 13.21
CA TYR A 46 -12.31 1.82 14.33
C TYR A 46 -13.41 1.54 15.34
N THR A 47 -13.60 0.27 15.66
CA THR A 47 -14.56 -0.16 16.66
C THR A 47 -13.82 -0.97 17.72
N ARG A 48 -13.95 -0.55 18.96
CA ARG A 48 -13.35 -1.24 20.11
C ARG A 48 -13.80 -2.70 20.10
N TYR A 49 -12.87 -3.63 20.31
CA TYR A 49 -13.02 -5.10 20.27
C TYR A 49 -13.19 -5.72 18.89
N TYR A 50 -13.63 -4.99 17.87
CA TYR A 50 -13.82 -5.53 16.50
C TYR A 50 -12.69 -5.20 15.55
N GLY A 51 -11.80 -4.28 15.95
CA GLY A 51 -10.68 -3.88 15.12
C GLY A 51 -11.00 -2.73 14.17
N ALA A 52 -10.18 -2.57 13.17
CA ALA A 52 -10.26 -1.48 12.22
C ALA A 52 -10.56 -1.97 10.81
N LYS A 53 -11.31 -1.16 10.08
CA LYS A 53 -11.67 -1.42 8.70
C LYS A 53 -11.48 -0.15 7.88
N LEU A 54 -10.92 -0.27 6.67
CA LEU A 54 -10.79 0.88 5.77
C LEU A 54 -12.17 1.36 5.31
N THR A 55 -12.32 2.68 5.23
CA THR A 55 -13.46 3.31 4.53
C THR A 55 -13.22 3.25 3.02
N GLU A 56 -14.22 3.64 2.21
CA GLU A 56 -14.01 3.76 0.76
C GLU A 56 -12.86 4.70 0.43
N LYS A 57 -12.77 5.83 1.13
CA LYS A 57 -11.66 6.77 1.01
C LYS A 57 -10.33 6.11 1.37
N GLY A 58 -10.29 5.34 2.45
CA GLY A 58 -9.11 4.60 2.88
C GLY A 58 -8.66 3.56 1.87
N VAL A 59 -9.60 2.85 1.25
CA VAL A 59 -9.29 1.90 0.18
C VAL A 59 -8.62 2.60 -1.00
N ILE A 60 -9.17 3.73 -1.44
CA ILE A 60 -8.61 4.51 -2.57
C ILE A 60 -7.19 4.97 -2.24
N GLU A 61 -6.97 5.53 -1.05
CA GLU A 61 -5.64 5.99 -0.64
C GLU A 61 -4.64 4.83 -0.51
N ALA A 62 -5.08 3.69 0.02
CA ALA A 62 -4.25 2.50 0.11
C ALA A 62 -3.87 1.96 -1.28
N GLN A 63 -4.80 1.96 -2.22
CA GLN A 63 -4.53 1.55 -3.59
C GLN A 63 -3.50 2.45 -4.26
N LYS A 64 -3.56 3.76 -4.04
CA LYS A 64 -2.56 4.70 -4.55
C LYS A 64 -1.17 4.40 -4.02
N LEU A 65 -1.04 4.13 -2.72
CA LEU A 65 0.24 3.77 -2.12
C LEU A 65 0.76 2.42 -2.62
N LEU A 66 -0.11 1.43 -2.73
CA LEU A 66 0.25 0.11 -3.26
C LEU A 66 0.67 0.20 -4.72
N ARG A 67 0.02 1.05 -5.51
CA ARG A 67 0.43 1.28 -6.89
C ARG A 67 1.86 1.80 -6.94
N LYS A 68 2.19 2.81 -6.14
CA LYS A 68 3.55 3.34 -6.06
C LYS A 68 4.56 2.26 -5.70
N HIS A 69 4.28 1.48 -4.67
CA HIS A 69 5.13 0.39 -4.22
C HIS A 69 5.35 -0.64 -5.32
N ARG A 70 4.28 -1.10 -5.95
CA ARG A 70 4.33 -2.16 -6.97
C ARG A 70 4.99 -1.72 -8.27
N ILE A 71 4.81 -0.47 -8.67
CA ILE A 71 5.52 0.11 -9.82
C ILE A 71 7.01 0.21 -9.53
N LEU A 72 7.40 0.64 -8.33
CA LEU A 72 8.81 0.70 -7.93
C LEU A 72 9.44 -0.69 -7.89
N GLU A 73 8.74 -1.69 -7.36
CA GLU A 73 9.22 -3.07 -7.41
C GLU A 73 9.48 -3.54 -8.84
N PHE A 74 8.55 -3.24 -9.74
CA PHE A 74 8.68 -3.57 -11.15
C PHE A 74 9.94 -2.95 -11.74
N LEU A 75 10.15 -1.66 -11.51
CA LEU A 75 11.35 -0.93 -11.96
C LEU A 75 12.64 -1.58 -11.43
N PHE A 76 12.67 -1.86 -10.13
CA PHE A 76 13.86 -2.39 -9.47
C PHE A 76 14.24 -3.78 -9.98
N VAL A 77 13.26 -4.63 -10.19
CA VAL A 77 13.51 -5.97 -10.74
C VAL A 77 13.92 -5.90 -12.22
N LYS A 78 13.18 -5.14 -13.03
CA LYS A 78 13.41 -5.08 -14.47
C LYS A 78 14.64 -4.28 -14.87
N PHE A 79 14.86 -3.15 -14.25
CA PHE A 79 15.96 -2.25 -14.62
C PHE A 79 17.22 -2.47 -13.78
N LEU A 80 17.07 -2.55 -12.47
CA LEU A 80 18.20 -2.71 -11.55
C LEU A 80 18.56 -4.17 -11.31
N ARG A 81 17.74 -5.10 -11.77
CA ARG A 81 17.94 -6.54 -11.64
C ARG A 81 18.03 -7.01 -10.19
N TYR A 82 17.32 -6.33 -9.32
CA TYR A 82 17.18 -6.77 -7.93
C TYR A 82 16.33 -8.05 -7.87
N ASP A 83 16.60 -8.91 -6.87
CA ASP A 83 15.65 -9.97 -6.57
C ASP A 83 14.37 -9.38 -5.98
N ILE A 84 13.29 -10.17 -5.95
CA ILE A 84 11.97 -9.70 -5.53
C ILE A 84 11.99 -9.18 -4.09
N LYS A 85 12.69 -9.87 -3.18
CA LYS A 85 12.77 -9.47 -1.78
C LYS A 85 13.44 -8.11 -1.63
N LYS A 86 14.60 -7.92 -2.26
CA LYS A 86 15.32 -6.65 -2.22
C LYS A 86 14.51 -5.52 -2.85
N ALA A 87 13.86 -5.78 -3.97
CA ALA A 87 13.01 -4.80 -4.63
C ALA A 87 11.86 -4.35 -3.72
N CYS A 88 11.21 -5.28 -3.05
CA CYS A 88 10.14 -4.98 -2.11
C CYS A 88 10.64 -4.15 -0.92
N GLU A 89 11.77 -4.53 -0.33
CA GLU A 89 12.37 -3.81 0.80
C GLU A 89 12.74 -2.37 0.43
N GLU A 90 13.39 -2.18 -0.71
CA GLU A 90 13.79 -0.85 -1.16
C GLU A 90 12.60 0.01 -1.56
N ALA A 91 11.60 -0.57 -2.22
CA ALA A 91 10.38 0.14 -2.56
C ALA A 91 9.65 0.64 -1.32
N SER A 92 9.59 -0.18 -0.26
CA SER A 92 8.94 0.20 1.00
C SER A 92 9.58 1.41 1.67
N LYS A 93 10.87 1.64 1.45
CA LYS A 93 11.59 2.78 2.04
C LYS A 93 11.23 4.11 1.38
N ILE A 94 10.83 4.12 0.13
CA ILE A 94 10.67 5.35 -0.66
C ILE A 94 9.30 5.54 -1.29
N ASP A 95 8.43 4.52 -1.28
CA ASP A 95 7.16 4.57 -2.03
C ASP A 95 6.30 5.78 -1.67
N HIS A 96 6.18 6.12 -0.40
CA HIS A 96 5.37 7.22 0.08
C HIS A 96 5.97 8.61 -0.20
N TYR A 97 7.25 8.68 -0.58
CA TYR A 97 7.91 9.92 -0.96
C TYR A 97 7.84 10.21 -2.47
N CYS A 98 7.49 9.23 -3.27
CA CYS A 98 7.43 9.39 -4.72
C CYS A 98 6.16 10.14 -5.14
N SER A 99 6.32 11.08 -6.07
CA SER A 99 5.15 11.78 -6.64
C SER A 99 4.39 10.85 -7.59
N GLU A 100 3.11 11.13 -7.78
CA GLU A 100 2.30 10.41 -8.76
C GLU A 100 2.85 10.58 -10.18
N ASP A 101 3.37 11.75 -10.50
CA ASP A 101 3.99 12.02 -11.82
C ASP A 101 5.18 11.11 -12.08
N LEU A 102 6.07 10.93 -11.11
CA LEU A 102 7.19 10.01 -11.23
C LEU A 102 6.72 8.58 -11.46
N ILE A 103 5.76 8.13 -10.67
CA ILE A 103 5.22 6.77 -10.79
C ILE A 103 4.54 6.57 -12.15
N ASN A 104 3.79 7.55 -12.63
CA ASN A 104 3.15 7.50 -13.93
C ASN A 104 4.18 7.46 -15.07
N SER A 105 5.29 8.20 -14.94
CA SER A 105 6.39 8.17 -15.91
C SER A 105 7.02 6.80 -16.00
N ILE A 106 7.26 6.15 -14.87
CA ILE A 106 7.77 4.77 -14.83
C ILE A 106 6.78 3.81 -15.48
N CYS A 107 5.51 3.94 -15.13
CA CYS A 107 4.44 3.10 -15.67
C CYS A 107 4.39 3.18 -17.20
N ARG A 108 4.41 4.40 -17.74
CA ARG A 108 4.40 4.62 -19.21
C ARG A 108 5.64 4.05 -19.88
N THR A 109 6.81 4.20 -19.25
CA THR A 109 8.07 3.69 -19.79
C THR A 109 8.05 2.16 -19.98
N TYR A 110 7.37 1.45 -19.08
CA TYR A 110 7.26 0.00 -19.14
C TYR A 110 5.94 -0.51 -19.75
N GLY A 111 5.19 0.38 -20.42
CA GLY A 111 3.97 -0.03 -21.13
C GLY A 111 2.80 -0.38 -20.23
N HIS A 112 2.64 0.29 -19.10
CA HIS A 112 1.52 0.10 -18.15
C HIS A 112 1.41 -1.34 -17.65
N PRO A 113 2.40 -1.83 -16.86
CA PRO A 113 2.36 -3.20 -16.35
C PRO A 113 1.15 -3.44 -15.45
N ASP A 114 0.57 -4.64 -15.53
CA ASP A 114 -0.62 -5.03 -14.78
C ASP A 114 -0.31 -5.68 -13.44
N THR A 115 0.87 -6.30 -13.32
CA THR A 115 1.25 -7.02 -12.11
C THR A 115 2.69 -6.72 -11.72
N CYS A 116 2.94 -6.70 -10.41
CA CYS A 116 4.30 -6.57 -9.89
C CYS A 116 5.03 -7.92 -9.92
N PRO A 117 6.34 -7.94 -9.67
CA PRO A 117 7.11 -9.19 -9.64
C PRO A 117 6.59 -10.23 -8.64
N CYS A 118 5.86 -9.79 -7.60
CA CYS A 118 5.23 -10.68 -6.63
C CYS A 118 3.87 -11.20 -7.09
N SER A 119 3.47 -10.95 -8.33
CA SER A 119 2.18 -11.33 -8.92
C SER A 119 0.96 -10.64 -8.29
N LYS A 120 1.17 -9.47 -7.69
CA LYS A 120 0.08 -8.64 -7.16
C LYS A 120 -0.35 -7.60 -8.21
N GLU A 121 -1.63 -7.25 -8.17
CA GLU A 121 -2.19 -6.29 -9.11
C GLU A 121 -1.54 -4.90 -8.98
N ILE A 122 -1.22 -4.30 -10.12
CA ILE A 122 -0.84 -2.88 -10.19
C ILE A 122 -2.07 -2.10 -10.61
N PHE A 123 -2.58 -1.28 -9.71
CA PHE A 123 -3.79 -0.48 -9.96
C PHE A 123 -3.51 0.57 -11.02
N GLN A 124 -4.39 0.70 -11.98
CA GLN A 124 -4.25 1.69 -13.04
C GLN A 124 -4.71 3.06 -12.56
N ASP A 125 -4.06 4.08 -13.07
CA ASP A 125 -4.39 5.48 -12.78
C ASP A 125 -4.97 6.11 -14.04
N SER A 126 -6.15 6.71 -13.93
CA SER A 126 -6.83 7.31 -15.07
C SER A 126 -6.01 8.42 -15.74
N THR A 127 -5.24 9.18 -14.95
CA THR A 127 -4.36 10.24 -15.49
C THR A 127 -3.17 9.67 -16.25
N CYS A 128 -2.69 8.49 -15.87
CA CYS A 128 -1.64 7.78 -16.58
C CYS A 128 -2.15 7.19 -17.90
N MET A 129 -3.30 6.51 -17.84
CA MET A 129 -3.88 5.82 -19.00
C MET A 129 -4.48 6.76 -20.02
N GLY A 130 -4.85 7.97 -19.63
CA GLY A 130 -5.45 8.96 -20.51
C GLY A 130 -4.46 9.75 -21.38
N ARG A 131 -3.20 9.34 -21.41
CA ARG A 131 -2.15 10.06 -22.17
C ARG A 131 -1.53 9.20 -23.26
#